data_8c3e014d10e852aedec79efe1bff49ed
#
_entry.id   8c3e014d10e852aedec79efe1bff49ed
#
_cell.length_a   1.000
_cell.length_b   1.000
_cell.length_c   1.000
_cell.angle_alpha   90.00
_cell.angle_beta   90.00
_cell.angle_gamma   90.00
#
_symmetry.space_group_name_H-M   'P 1'
#
loop_
_entity.id
_entity.type
_entity.pdbx_description
1 polymer ?
#
loop_
_entity_poly.entity_id
_entity_poly.type
_entity_poly.pdbx_seq_one_letter_code
_entity_poly.pdbx_strand_id
1 'polypeptide(L)'
;MAFKITKKEALLLNLPGRISREYVSGRNGSKNVALRLVEIQPLVGEATRSMHFHPDTEECIYVLEGTGITETPNGSYKLSVGDVLVVPPMEKHRTTNTGNSVLKLLCFFPTDEVKIENDTGV
;
A
#
# COMPACT_ATOMS: atom_id res chain seq x y z
N MET A 1 -23.23 -15.71 -1.31
CA MET A 1 -23.93 -14.45 -1.69
C MET A 1 -22.94 -13.32 -1.78
N ALA A 2 -23.10 -12.50 -2.80
CA ALA A 2 -22.27 -11.28 -2.90
C ALA A 2 -22.60 -10.30 -1.79
N PHE A 3 -21.62 -9.47 -1.42
CA PHE A 3 -21.85 -8.39 -0.48
C PHE A 3 -21.05 -7.15 -0.90
N LYS A 4 -21.56 -6.00 -0.55
CA LYS A 4 -20.99 -4.71 -0.91
C LYS A 4 -20.45 -4.03 0.34
N ILE A 5 -19.26 -3.45 0.21
CA ILE A 5 -18.67 -2.63 1.26
C ILE A 5 -18.58 -1.20 0.74
N THR A 6 -19.23 -0.28 1.45
CA THR A 6 -19.24 1.13 1.08
C THR A 6 -18.00 1.84 1.58
N LYS A 7 -17.74 3.04 1.06
CA LYS A 7 -16.64 3.86 1.52
C LYS A 7 -16.69 4.14 3.02
N LYS A 8 -17.90 4.32 3.56
CA LYS A 8 -18.09 4.57 5.00
C LYS A 8 -17.73 3.37 5.86
N GLU A 9 -17.89 2.16 5.32
CA GLU A 9 -17.62 0.92 6.04
C GLU A 9 -16.15 0.52 5.98
N ALA A 10 -15.37 1.13 5.09
CA ALA A 10 -13.93 0.86 5.02
C ALA A 10 -13.26 1.29 6.32
N LEU A 11 -12.35 0.46 6.81
CA LEU A 11 -11.60 0.76 8.03
C LEU A 11 -10.45 1.70 7.74
N LEU A 12 -10.41 2.82 8.43
CA LEU A 12 -9.26 3.71 8.39
C LEU A 12 -8.13 3.09 9.22
N LEU A 13 -7.03 2.74 8.56
CA LEU A 13 -5.85 2.21 9.24
C LEU A 13 -4.96 3.35 9.69
N ASN A 14 -4.47 3.25 10.91
CA ASN A 14 -3.60 4.27 11.48
C ASN A 14 -2.13 3.95 11.16
N LEU A 15 -1.74 4.22 9.91
CA LEU A 15 -0.39 3.94 9.42
C LEU A 15 0.37 5.24 9.18
N PRO A 16 1.70 5.27 9.44
CA PRO A 16 2.47 6.50 9.29
C PRO A 16 2.62 6.93 7.82
N GLY A 17 2.53 8.24 7.59
CA GLY A 17 2.87 8.85 6.31
C GLY A 17 1.87 8.65 5.18
N ARG A 18 0.71 8.05 5.48
CA ARG A 18 -0.30 7.81 4.46
C ARG A 18 -1.69 7.67 5.07
N ILE A 19 -2.71 7.86 4.23
CA ILE A 19 -4.09 7.51 4.57
C ILE A 19 -4.38 6.19 3.90
N SER A 20 -4.69 5.18 4.69
CA SER A 20 -4.99 3.83 4.18
C SER A 20 -6.37 3.40 4.66
N ARG A 21 -7.23 3.02 3.72
CA ARG A 21 -8.56 2.50 4.02
C ARG A 21 -8.65 1.06 3.55
N GLU A 22 -8.88 0.16 4.50
CA GLU A 22 -9.07 -1.25 4.19
C GLU A 22 -10.53 -1.52 3.90
N TYR A 23 -10.83 -1.81 2.65
CA TYR A 23 -12.19 -2.14 2.22
C TYR A 23 -12.52 -3.59 2.46
N VAL A 24 -11.60 -4.48 2.16
CA VAL A 24 -11.82 -5.92 2.20
C VAL A 24 -10.72 -6.57 3.01
N SER A 25 -11.10 -7.47 3.90
CA SER A 25 -10.19 -8.34 4.63
C SER A 25 -11.01 -9.45 5.31
N GLY A 26 -10.34 -10.32 6.05
CA GLY A 26 -10.99 -11.34 6.87
C GLY A 26 -11.91 -10.76 7.92
N ARG A 27 -11.63 -9.56 8.36
CA ARG A 27 -12.42 -8.84 9.36
C ARG A 27 -13.85 -8.59 8.90
N ASN A 28 -14.08 -8.41 7.61
CA ASN A 28 -15.43 -8.14 7.07
C ASN A 28 -15.92 -9.21 6.10
N GLY A 29 -15.38 -10.40 6.17
CA GLY A 29 -15.96 -11.57 5.52
C GLY A 29 -15.24 -12.14 4.33
N SER A 30 -14.13 -11.53 3.90
CA SER A 30 -13.29 -12.16 2.88
C SER A 30 -12.49 -13.31 3.48
N LYS A 31 -12.25 -14.35 2.69
CA LYS A 31 -11.46 -15.49 3.14
C LYS A 31 -10.06 -15.52 2.58
N ASN A 32 -9.83 -14.81 1.48
CA ASN A 32 -8.59 -14.98 0.71
C ASN A 32 -7.94 -13.69 0.28
N VAL A 33 -8.58 -12.54 0.48
CA VAL A 33 -8.05 -11.29 -0.06
C VAL A 33 -8.18 -10.15 0.92
N ALA A 34 -7.27 -9.18 0.80
CA ALA A 34 -7.41 -7.87 1.41
C ALA A 34 -7.22 -6.81 0.32
N LEU A 35 -7.96 -5.72 0.44
CA LEU A 35 -7.93 -4.63 -0.52
C LEU A 35 -7.90 -3.30 0.23
N ARG A 36 -6.90 -2.48 -0.07
CA ARG A 36 -6.72 -1.17 0.55
C ARG A 36 -6.61 -0.08 -0.50
N LEU A 37 -7.24 1.06 -0.21
CA LEU A 37 -7.02 2.29 -0.96
C LEU A 37 -6.08 3.17 -0.16
N VAL A 38 -4.96 3.55 -0.77
CA VAL A 38 -3.89 4.28 -0.09
C VAL A 38 -3.70 5.63 -0.78
N GLU A 39 -3.65 6.70 0.02
CA GLU A 39 -3.39 8.04 -0.45
C GLU A 39 -2.13 8.58 0.23
N ILE A 40 -1.19 9.06 -0.57
CA ILE A 40 0.08 9.60 -0.11
C ILE A 40 0.20 11.03 -0.61
N GLN A 41 0.41 11.96 0.32
CA GLN A 41 0.61 13.37 -0.02
C GLN A 41 2.01 13.60 -0.61
N PRO A 42 2.20 14.67 -1.40
CA PRO A 42 3.52 15.00 -1.89
C PRO A 42 4.54 15.11 -0.76
N LEU A 43 5.76 14.68 -1.04
CA LEU A 43 6.84 14.75 -0.07
C LEU A 43 7.18 16.22 0.23
N VAL A 44 7.26 16.54 1.51
CA VAL A 44 7.68 17.87 2.00
C VAL A 44 8.96 17.68 2.80
N GLY A 45 10.04 18.30 2.33
CA GLY A 45 11.36 18.15 2.95
C GLY A 45 11.97 16.78 2.69
N GLU A 46 12.81 16.34 3.61
CA GLU A 46 13.57 15.08 3.47
C GLU A 46 12.99 13.95 4.31
N ALA A 47 11.85 14.16 4.97
CA ALA A 47 11.28 13.16 5.84
C ALA A 47 10.85 11.94 5.04
N THR A 48 11.46 10.80 5.32
CA THR A 48 11.10 9.54 4.70
C THR A 48 10.67 8.55 5.76
N ARG A 49 9.70 7.72 5.40
CA ARG A 49 9.30 6.60 6.24
C ARG A 49 10.36 5.50 6.17
N SER A 50 10.44 4.69 7.20
CA SER A 50 11.19 3.45 7.12
C SER A 50 10.57 2.53 6.08
N MET A 51 11.38 1.68 5.49
CA MET A 51 10.86 0.59 4.66
C MET A 51 10.10 -0.39 5.56
N HIS A 52 9.12 -1.06 4.99
CA HIS A 52 8.39 -2.14 5.65
C HIS A 52 8.29 -3.32 4.70
N PHE A 53 7.83 -4.44 5.22
CA PHE A 53 7.63 -5.64 4.42
C PHE A 53 6.45 -6.45 4.95
N HIS A 54 5.94 -7.32 4.10
CA HIS A 54 4.89 -8.26 4.45
C HIS A 54 5.51 -9.66 4.44
N PRO A 55 5.56 -10.33 5.61
CA PRO A 55 6.38 -11.56 5.71
C PRO A 55 5.83 -12.76 4.94
N ASP A 56 4.53 -12.82 4.72
CA ASP A 56 3.90 -14.02 4.19
C ASP A 56 2.96 -13.79 3.01
N THR A 57 3.01 -12.62 2.40
CA THR A 57 2.16 -12.32 1.24
C THR A 57 2.88 -11.39 0.26
N GLU A 58 2.56 -11.53 -1.01
CA GLU A 58 2.90 -10.50 -1.98
C GLU A 58 1.88 -9.36 -1.92
N GLU A 59 2.24 -8.24 -2.51
CA GLU A 59 1.37 -7.08 -2.64
C GLU A 59 1.38 -6.63 -4.09
N CYS A 60 0.20 -6.34 -4.65
CA CYS A 60 0.07 -5.69 -5.95
C CYS A 60 -0.35 -4.25 -5.71
N ILE A 61 0.44 -3.31 -6.23
CA ILE A 61 0.19 -1.87 -6.08
C ILE A 61 -0.19 -1.31 -7.44
N TYR A 62 -1.45 -0.94 -7.60
CA TYR A 62 -1.97 -0.33 -8.83
C TYR A 62 -2.09 1.17 -8.66
N VAL A 63 -1.56 1.96 -9.60
CA VAL A 63 -1.60 3.42 -9.52
C VAL A 63 -2.87 3.94 -10.14
N LEU A 64 -3.71 4.57 -9.33
CA LEU A 64 -4.97 5.20 -9.75
C LEU A 64 -4.77 6.66 -10.15
N GLU A 65 -3.99 7.41 -9.39
CA GLU A 65 -3.75 8.83 -9.61
C GLU A 65 -2.33 9.20 -9.16
N GLY A 66 -1.73 10.17 -9.84
CA GLY A 66 -0.47 10.75 -9.43
C GLY A 66 0.75 10.00 -9.94
N THR A 67 1.90 10.38 -9.40
CA THR A 67 3.20 9.78 -9.72
C THR A 67 3.96 9.50 -8.45
N GLY A 68 4.75 8.45 -8.46
CA GLY A 68 5.54 8.09 -7.30
C GLY A 68 6.73 7.24 -7.64
N ILE A 69 7.42 6.81 -6.60
CA ILE A 69 8.53 5.88 -6.71
C ILE A 69 8.44 4.90 -5.54
N THR A 70 8.65 3.62 -5.82
CA THR A 70 8.82 2.63 -4.77
C THR A 70 10.28 2.21 -4.74
N GLU A 71 10.90 2.36 -3.58
CA GLU A 71 12.28 1.97 -3.35
C GLU A 71 12.33 0.62 -2.63
N THR A 72 13.23 -0.24 -3.06
CA THR A 72 13.56 -1.50 -2.42
C THR A 72 15.08 -1.60 -2.28
N PRO A 73 15.59 -2.54 -1.48
CA PRO A 73 17.05 -2.76 -1.44
C PRO A 73 17.66 -3.14 -2.80
N ASN A 74 16.84 -3.66 -3.71
CA ASN A 74 17.29 -4.15 -5.01
C ASN A 74 17.11 -3.16 -6.15
N GLY A 75 16.47 -2.01 -5.90
CA GLY A 75 16.25 -1.00 -6.93
C GLY A 75 15.06 -0.13 -6.64
N SER A 76 14.84 0.81 -7.54
CA SER A 76 13.75 1.78 -7.46
C SER A 76 12.87 1.66 -8.69
N TYR A 77 11.57 1.84 -8.50
CA TYR A 77 10.58 1.68 -9.55
C TYR A 77 9.72 2.95 -9.63
N LYS A 78 9.80 3.65 -10.76
CA LYS A 78 8.93 4.79 -11.02
C LYS A 78 7.52 4.29 -11.30
N LEU A 79 6.53 4.98 -10.73
CA LEU A 79 5.13 4.60 -10.84
C LEU A 79 4.35 5.71 -11.54
N SER A 80 3.60 5.33 -12.56
CA SER A 80 2.68 6.20 -13.30
C SER A 80 1.30 5.58 -13.32
N VAL A 81 0.29 6.39 -13.57
CA VAL A 81 -1.11 5.93 -13.64
C VAL A 81 -1.23 4.73 -14.59
N GLY A 82 -1.88 3.68 -14.11
CA GLY A 82 -2.05 2.43 -14.85
C GLY A 82 -0.98 1.40 -14.64
N ASP A 83 0.13 1.74 -13.98
CA ASP A 83 1.16 0.76 -13.66
C ASP A 83 0.76 -0.11 -12.49
N VAL A 84 1.28 -1.33 -12.46
CA VAL A 84 1.20 -2.24 -11.32
C VAL A 84 2.62 -2.64 -10.92
N LEU A 85 2.92 -2.51 -9.63
CA LEU A 85 4.13 -3.05 -9.04
C LEU A 85 3.77 -4.27 -8.21
N VAL A 86 4.48 -5.38 -8.41
CA VAL A 86 4.32 -6.58 -7.58
C VAL A 86 5.50 -6.63 -6.62
N VAL A 87 5.19 -6.64 -5.33
CA VAL A 87 6.19 -6.75 -4.26
C VAL A 87 6.10 -8.14 -3.68
N PRO A 88 7.15 -8.96 -3.81
CA PRO A 88 7.16 -10.32 -3.24
C PRO A 88 7.10 -10.30 -1.71
N PRO A 89 6.75 -11.45 -1.09
CA PRO A 89 6.87 -11.57 0.37
C PRO A 89 8.28 -11.26 0.83
N MET A 90 8.42 -10.68 2.01
CA MET A 90 9.69 -10.34 2.66
C MET A 90 10.46 -9.19 2.03
N GLU A 91 10.07 -8.67 0.86
CA GLU A 91 10.80 -7.58 0.24
C GLU A 91 10.46 -6.25 0.91
N LYS A 92 11.49 -5.62 1.46
CA LYS A 92 11.36 -4.30 2.08
C LYS A 92 11.11 -3.25 1.02
N HIS A 93 10.19 -2.34 1.29
CA HIS A 93 9.83 -1.30 0.33
C HIS A 93 9.25 -0.09 1.04
N ARG A 94 9.31 1.04 0.33
CA ARG A 94 8.56 2.25 0.69
C ARG A 94 8.21 3.01 -0.57
N THR A 95 7.01 3.57 -0.59
CA THR A 95 6.52 4.35 -1.71
C THR A 95 6.45 5.82 -1.32
N THR A 96 6.96 6.67 -2.18
CA THR A 96 7.00 8.12 -2.00
C THR A 96 6.27 8.79 -3.15
N ASN A 97 5.49 9.82 -2.85
CA ASN A 97 4.86 10.65 -3.85
C ASN A 97 5.90 11.65 -4.40
N THR A 98 6.20 11.55 -5.68
CA THR A 98 7.18 12.41 -6.36
C THR A 98 6.53 13.52 -7.17
N GLY A 99 5.21 13.61 -7.16
CA GLY A 99 4.44 14.65 -7.84
C GLY A 99 4.06 15.79 -6.91
N ASN A 100 3.14 16.60 -7.37
CA ASN A 100 2.61 17.75 -6.63
C ASN A 100 1.12 17.65 -6.33
N SER A 101 0.53 16.50 -6.56
CA SER A 101 -0.84 16.17 -6.17
C SER A 101 -0.86 14.80 -5.49
N VAL A 102 -1.99 14.38 -4.94
CA VAL A 102 -2.09 13.12 -4.21
C VAL A 102 -1.70 11.93 -5.10
N LEU A 103 -0.94 11.01 -4.53
CA LEU A 103 -0.68 9.70 -5.14
C LEU A 103 -1.70 8.73 -4.56
N LYS A 104 -2.54 8.16 -5.41
CA LYS A 104 -3.60 7.24 -5.01
C LYS A 104 -3.32 5.86 -5.56
N LEU A 105 -3.28 4.89 -4.67
CA LEU A 105 -2.91 3.51 -4.98
C LEU A 105 -4.02 2.56 -4.53
N LEU A 106 -4.25 1.54 -5.34
CA LEU A 106 -5.06 0.41 -4.94
C LEU A 106 -4.10 -0.75 -4.63
N CYS A 107 -4.09 -1.20 -3.37
CA CYS A 107 -3.19 -2.24 -2.91
C CYS A 107 -3.97 -3.51 -2.65
N PHE A 108 -3.59 -4.57 -3.34
CA PHE A 108 -4.23 -5.88 -3.26
C PHE A 108 -3.27 -6.89 -2.64
N PHE A 109 -3.80 -7.71 -1.73
CA PHE A 109 -3.05 -8.77 -1.05
C PHE A 109 -3.83 -10.08 -1.18
N PRO A 110 -3.21 -11.17 -1.65
CA PRO A 110 -3.87 -12.48 -1.71
C PRO A 110 -3.84 -13.18 -0.34
N THR A 111 -4.31 -12.49 0.66
CA THR A 111 -4.46 -12.97 2.04
C THR A 111 -5.56 -12.17 2.71
N ASP A 112 -6.28 -12.80 3.63
CA ASP A 112 -7.35 -12.12 4.37
C ASP A 112 -6.82 -11.29 5.55
N GLU A 113 -5.58 -11.47 5.94
CA GLU A 113 -4.94 -10.73 7.03
C GLU A 113 -3.55 -10.28 6.60
N VAL A 114 -3.38 -8.98 6.46
CA VAL A 114 -2.10 -8.39 6.06
C VAL A 114 -1.25 -8.13 7.29
N LYS A 115 -0.10 -8.79 7.36
CA LYS A 115 0.91 -8.52 8.37
C LYS A 115 1.92 -7.54 7.83
N ILE A 116 2.37 -6.64 8.68
CA ILE A 116 3.34 -5.62 8.29
C ILE A 116 4.45 -5.58 9.35
N GLU A 117 5.69 -5.57 8.89
CA GLU A 117 6.85 -5.39 9.76
C GLU A 117 7.69 -4.24 9.22
N ASN A 118 8.16 -3.39 10.14
CA ASN A 118 8.99 -2.26 9.79
C ASN A 118 10.46 -2.64 9.82
N ASP A 119 11.22 -2.09 8.87
CA ASP A 119 12.67 -2.19 8.92
C ASP A 119 13.18 -1.15 9.91
N THR A 120 13.70 -1.60 11.04
CA THR A 120 14.19 -0.71 12.09
C THR A 120 15.58 -0.15 11.78
N GLY A 121 16.22 -0.62 10.74
CA GLY A 121 17.53 -0.14 10.35
C GLY A 121 18.67 -0.62 11.26
N VAL A 122 18.39 -1.63 12.06
CA VAL A 122 19.40 -2.19 12.98
C VAL A 122 20.09 -3.38 12.36
#